data_b32f80ac06ad1ce367cb69be1ed61daa
#
_entry.id   b32f80ac06ad1ce367cb69be1ed61daa
#
_cell.length_a   1.000
_cell.length_b   1.000
_cell.length_c   1.000
_cell.angle_alpha   90.00
_cell.angle_beta   90.00
_cell.angle_gamma   90.00
#
_symmetry.space_group_name_H-M   'P 1'
#
loop_
_entity.id
_entity.type
_entity.pdbx_description
1 polymer ?
#
loop_
_entity_poly.entity_id
_entity_poly.type
_entity_poly.pdbx_seq_one_letter_code
_entity_poly.pdbx_strand_id
1 'polypeptide(L)'
;PSKRITVNLAPADLPKKSGRFDLPIALGILAASGQIPTPALADYEFAGELSLSGELRPIRGALAMALQTGDGGKAFILPEESAREAALTGSTHILAARSLLAVCAHLANRESLPTAEAGSSAPHRPPIADLAEVRGQAQAKRVLEIAAAGSHSLLMVGLPGSGKSMLAARLLGLMPDLDSAAAQSSAAVLSLVGQFQPEAFALRPYRQPHHTASAVALVGGGNPPRPGEISLAHQGI
;
A
#
# COMPACT_ATOMS: atom_id res chain seq x y z
N PRO A 1 30.94 3.15 19.44
CA PRO A 1 30.90 2.52 20.75
C PRO A 1 31.91 1.40 20.84
N SER A 2 32.60 1.30 21.95
CA SER A 2 33.61 0.26 22.21
C SER A 2 33.00 -1.10 22.58
N LYS A 3 31.67 -1.22 22.55
CA LYS A 3 30.91 -2.44 22.91
C LYS A 3 30.41 -3.16 21.68
N ARG A 4 30.42 -4.50 21.76
CA ARG A 4 29.82 -5.35 20.72
C ARG A 4 28.30 -5.17 20.71
N ILE A 5 27.72 -4.90 19.52
CA ILE A 5 26.28 -4.79 19.31
C ILE A 5 25.82 -6.07 18.61
N THR A 6 24.80 -6.72 19.15
CA THR A 6 24.14 -7.87 18.50
C THR A 6 22.69 -7.50 18.23
N VAL A 7 22.28 -7.59 16.96
CA VAL A 7 20.89 -7.36 16.54
C VAL A 7 20.29 -8.71 16.15
N ASN A 8 19.18 -9.07 16.80
CA ASN A 8 18.42 -10.27 16.46
C ASN A 8 17.08 -9.89 15.85
N LEU A 9 16.87 -10.30 14.59
CA LEU A 9 15.62 -10.09 13.86
C LEU A 9 14.92 -11.44 13.68
N ALA A 10 14.01 -11.77 14.60
CA ALA A 10 13.18 -12.96 14.52
C ALA A 10 11.97 -12.75 13.59
N PRO A 11 11.41 -13.80 12.98
CA PRO A 11 11.98 -15.15 12.81
C PRO A 11 13.07 -15.18 11.72
N ALA A 12 14.00 -16.14 11.82
CA ALA A 12 15.21 -16.17 10.99
C ALA A 12 14.94 -16.53 9.51
N ASP A 13 13.89 -17.26 9.26
CA ASP A 13 13.48 -17.78 7.94
C ASP A 13 12.81 -16.74 7.03
N LEU A 14 12.37 -15.58 7.58
CA LEU A 14 11.80 -14.52 6.76
C LEU A 14 12.88 -13.59 6.20
N PRO A 15 12.88 -13.34 4.88
CA PRO A 15 13.85 -12.44 4.27
C PRO A 15 13.64 -10.99 4.73
N LYS A 16 14.71 -10.38 5.29
CA LYS A 16 14.72 -9.00 5.81
C LYS A 16 15.46 -8.06 4.86
N LYS A 17 15.09 -8.11 3.59
CA LYS A 17 15.74 -7.32 2.52
C LYS A 17 15.27 -5.88 2.40
N SER A 18 14.47 -5.39 3.35
CA SER A 18 13.87 -4.05 3.30
C SER A 18 14.51 -3.16 4.35
N GLY A 19 14.84 -1.94 4.00
CA GLY A 19 15.32 -0.89 4.92
C GLY A 19 14.31 -0.49 6.01
N ARG A 20 13.09 -1.06 5.99
CA ARG A 20 12.04 -0.76 6.99
C ARG A 20 12.48 -1.01 8.45
N PHE A 21 13.49 -1.83 8.67
CA PHE A 21 14.00 -2.14 10.00
C PHE A 21 15.13 -1.22 10.47
N ASP A 22 15.63 -0.32 9.62
CA ASP A 22 16.76 0.54 9.98
C ASP A 22 16.42 1.47 11.14
N LEU A 23 15.24 2.10 11.09
CA LEU A 23 14.75 2.97 12.16
C LEU A 23 14.61 2.22 13.49
N PRO A 24 13.86 1.10 13.61
CA PRO A 24 13.74 0.39 14.89
C PRO A 24 15.06 -0.18 15.38
N ILE A 25 15.99 -0.60 14.52
CA ILE A 25 17.32 -1.04 14.89
C ILE A 25 18.12 0.12 15.50
N ALA A 26 18.12 1.29 14.84
CA ALA A 26 18.82 2.46 15.34
C ALA A 26 18.28 2.93 16.69
N LEU A 27 16.95 2.97 16.87
CA LEU A 27 16.31 3.32 18.14
C LEU A 27 16.64 2.30 19.24
N GLY A 28 16.65 1.00 18.92
CA GLY A 28 17.05 -0.04 19.86
C GLY A 28 18.50 0.12 20.34
N ILE A 29 19.43 0.48 19.46
CA ILE A 29 20.84 0.77 19.79
C ILE A 29 20.94 2.00 20.69
N LEU A 30 20.22 3.08 20.37
CA LEU A 30 20.21 4.33 21.15
C LEU A 30 19.62 4.11 22.56
N ALA A 31 18.54 3.32 22.66
CA ALA A 31 17.94 2.95 23.93
C ALA A 31 18.90 2.08 24.79
N ALA A 32 19.50 1.06 24.18
CA ALA A 32 20.45 0.19 24.88
C ALA A 32 21.73 0.92 25.36
N SER A 33 22.10 2.01 24.69
CA SER A 33 23.22 2.89 25.08
C SER A 33 22.80 4.03 26.03
N GLY A 34 21.53 4.13 26.43
CA GLY A 34 21.03 5.13 27.37
C GLY A 34 20.89 6.53 26.77
N GLN A 35 20.88 6.67 25.44
CA GLN A 35 20.77 7.96 24.74
C GLN A 35 19.32 8.41 24.58
N ILE A 36 18.36 7.47 24.61
CA ILE A 36 16.91 7.74 24.60
C ILE A 36 16.22 6.92 25.70
N PRO A 37 15.04 7.37 26.20
CA PRO A 37 14.31 6.65 27.23
C PRO A 37 13.75 5.32 26.74
N THR A 38 14.19 4.21 27.29
CA THR A 38 13.71 2.86 26.92
C THR A 38 12.20 2.66 27.14
N PRO A 39 11.59 3.14 28.26
CA PRO A 39 10.15 2.94 28.47
C PRO A 39 9.28 3.60 27.40
N ALA A 40 9.71 4.72 26.82
CA ALA A 40 8.96 5.41 25.78
C ALA A 40 8.77 4.59 24.50
N LEU A 41 9.62 3.58 24.24
CA LEU A 41 9.50 2.73 23.05
C LEU A 41 8.28 1.80 23.10
N ALA A 42 7.74 1.50 24.27
CA ALA A 42 6.64 0.54 24.45
C ALA A 42 5.31 1.02 23.83
N ASP A 43 5.13 2.33 23.73
CA ASP A 43 3.88 2.96 23.27
C ASP A 43 3.84 3.16 21.76
N TYR A 44 4.93 2.79 21.07
CA TYR A 44 5.09 3.04 19.63
C TYR A 44 5.47 1.78 18.87
N GLU A 45 5.09 1.77 17.60
CA GLU A 45 5.65 0.93 16.56
C GLU A 45 6.45 1.80 15.58
N PHE A 46 7.46 1.22 14.94
CA PHE A 46 8.38 1.97 14.09
C PHE A 46 8.66 1.21 12.81
N ALA A 47 8.67 1.92 11.69
CA ALA A 47 9.24 1.41 10.45
C ALA A 47 9.80 2.58 9.62
N GLY A 48 10.97 2.40 9.00
CA GLY A 48 11.60 3.44 8.19
C GLY A 48 12.99 3.03 7.75
N GLU A 49 13.34 3.42 6.54
CA GLU A 49 14.70 3.29 6.02
C GLU A 49 15.50 4.53 6.40
N LEU A 50 16.76 4.33 6.83
CA LEU A 50 17.65 5.42 7.20
C LEU A 50 18.70 5.67 6.12
N SER A 51 18.81 6.94 5.70
CA SER A 51 19.95 7.42 4.94
C SER A 51 21.20 7.55 5.85
N LEU A 52 22.37 7.68 5.23
CA LEU A 52 23.62 7.93 5.97
C LEU A 52 23.63 9.27 6.71
N SER A 53 22.80 10.24 6.29
CA SER A 53 22.60 11.54 6.96
C SER A 53 21.64 11.46 8.14
N GLY A 54 20.99 10.31 8.39
CA GLY A 54 19.97 10.15 9.43
C GLY A 54 18.56 10.61 9.02
N GLU A 55 18.34 10.95 7.75
CA GLU A 55 17.02 11.22 7.20
C GLU A 55 16.25 9.93 6.98
N LEU A 56 14.94 9.99 7.17
CA LEU A 56 14.03 8.86 6.93
C LEU A 56 13.58 8.86 5.46
N ARG A 57 13.71 7.70 4.83
CA ARG A 57 13.26 7.44 3.46
C ARG A 57 11.98 6.62 3.45
N PRO A 58 11.09 6.83 2.45
CA PRO A 58 9.84 6.10 2.34
C PRO A 58 10.07 4.60 2.20
N ILE A 59 9.12 3.83 2.73
CA ILE A 59 9.13 2.37 2.73
C ILE A 59 7.91 1.82 2.02
N ARG A 60 8.01 0.61 1.49
CA ARG A 60 6.87 -0.08 0.88
C ARG A 60 6.02 -0.77 1.93
N GLY A 61 4.71 -0.81 1.69
CA GLY A 61 3.76 -1.51 2.54
C GLY A 61 3.35 -0.73 3.80
N ALA A 62 3.54 0.59 3.83
CA ALA A 62 3.19 1.43 4.97
C ALA A 62 1.71 1.33 5.33
N LEU A 63 0.82 1.38 4.33
CA LEU A 63 -0.63 1.24 4.53
C LEU A 63 -0.99 -0.15 5.08
N ALA A 64 -0.41 -1.22 4.53
CA ALA A 64 -0.65 -2.57 5.00
C ALA A 64 -0.19 -2.78 6.46
N MET A 65 0.95 -2.19 6.85
CA MET A 65 1.43 -2.22 8.23
C MET A 65 0.53 -1.40 9.15
N ALA A 66 0.09 -0.21 8.73
CA ALA A 66 -0.79 0.64 9.52
C ALA A 66 -2.15 -0.01 9.84
N LEU A 67 -2.70 -0.79 8.92
CA LEU A 67 -3.93 -1.56 9.18
C LEU A 67 -3.73 -2.59 10.31
N GLN A 68 -2.54 -3.16 10.45
CA GLN A 68 -2.23 -4.12 11.53
C GLN A 68 -1.97 -3.41 12.87
N THR A 69 -1.29 -2.27 12.84
CA THR A 69 -0.98 -1.48 14.05
C THR A 69 -2.24 -0.90 14.69
N GLY A 70 -3.23 -0.52 13.88
CA GLY A 70 -4.49 0.08 14.35
C GLY A 70 -5.22 -0.76 15.42
N ASP A 71 -5.08 -2.07 15.38
CA ASP A 71 -5.70 -2.99 16.35
C ASP A 71 -4.94 -3.04 17.70
N GLY A 72 -3.70 -2.55 17.75
CA GLY A 72 -2.82 -2.64 18.93
C GLY A 72 -2.85 -1.44 19.88
N GLY A 73 -3.52 -0.34 19.54
CA GLY A 73 -3.61 0.88 20.37
C GLY A 73 -2.30 1.66 20.50
N LYS A 74 -1.23 1.29 19.78
CA LYS A 74 0.05 1.99 19.76
C LYS A 74 0.07 3.03 18.65
N ALA A 75 0.87 4.08 18.83
CA ALA A 75 1.14 5.02 17.77
C ALA A 75 2.22 4.45 16.81
N PHE A 76 2.05 4.69 15.51
CA PHE A 76 2.96 4.21 14.48
C PHE A 76 3.78 5.36 13.90
N ILE A 77 5.09 5.33 14.09
CA ILE A 77 6.02 6.34 13.59
C ILE A 77 6.59 5.88 12.25
N LEU A 78 6.38 6.68 11.22
CA LEU A 78 6.74 6.42 9.83
C LEU A 78 7.48 7.61 9.20
N PRO A 79 8.26 7.37 8.12
CA PRO A 79 8.73 8.46 7.25
C PRO A 79 7.54 9.29 6.73
N GLU A 80 7.71 10.59 6.58
CA GLU A 80 6.62 11.53 6.24
C GLU A 80 5.79 11.10 5.02
N GLU A 81 6.44 10.68 3.93
CA GLU A 81 5.73 10.21 2.73
C GLU A 81 4.94 8.92 2.97
N SER A 82 5.53 7.97 3.71
CA SER A 82 4.86 6.72 4.09
C SER A 82 3.74 6.95 5.09
N ALA A 83 3.87 7.93 5.97
CA ALA A 83 2.85 8.30 6.94
C ALA A 83 1.59 8.88 6.26
N ARG A 84 1.76 9.66 5.18
CA ARG A 84 0.63 10.15 4.36
C ARG A 84 -0.15 9.01 3.71
N GLU A 85 0.55 8.00 3.20
CA GLU A 85 -0.06 6.79 2.65
C GLU A 85 -0.82 6.02 3.75
N ALA A 86 -0.17 5.81 4.89
CA ALA A 86 -0.74 5.09 6.03
C ALA A 86 -1.96 5.80 6.65
N ALA A 87 -2.00 7.14 6.62
CA ALA A 87 -3.13 7.93 7.11
C ALA A 87 -4.46 7.69 6.37
N LEU A 88 -4.41 7.11 5.15
CA LEU A 88 -5.60 6.68 4.41
C LEU A 88 -6.37 5.54 5.10
N THR A 89 -5.79 4.87 6.10
CA THR A 89 -6.51 3.93 6.98
C THR A 89 -7.53 4.62 7.88
N GLY A 90 -7.47 5.95 8.01
CA GLY A 90 -8.29 6.73 8.95
C GLY A 90 -7.80 6.67 10.40
N SER A 91 -6.66 6.03 10.68
CA SER A 91 -6.08 5.99 12.02
C SER A 91 -5.48 7.35 12.40
N THR A 92 -5.81 7.84 13.59
CA THR A 92 -5.25 9.07 14.17
C THR A 92 -3.92 8.87 14.90
N HIS A 93 -3.46 7.63 15.00
CA HIS A 93 -2.26 7.26 15.73
C HIS A 93 -1.01 7.12 14.84
N ILE A 94 -1.03 7.72 13.64
CA ILE A 94 0.12 7.71 12.73
C ILE A 94 0.87 9.02 12.84
N LEU A 95 2.17 8.92 13.19
CA LEU A 95 3.05 10.06 13.35
C LEU A 95 4.08 10.12 12.22
N ALA A 96 4.29 11.31 11.67
CA ALA A 96 5.19 11.55 10.56
C ALA A 96 6.55 12.06 11.05
N ALA A 97 7.62 11.42 10.60
CA ALA A 97 8.98 11.82 10.96
C ALA A 97 9.85 12.00 9.71
N ARG A 98 10.73 13.01 9.73
CA ARG A 98 11.68 13.30 8.65
C ARG A 98 13.07 12.73 8.91
N SER A 99 13.42 12.54 10.18
CA SER A 99 14.77 12.10 10.57
C SER A 99 14.76 11.31 11.87
N LEU A 100 15.81 10.53 12.07
CA LEU A 100 16.08 9.83 13.33
C LEU A 100 16.13 10.81 14.52
N LEU A 101 16.73 11.99 14.31
CA LEU A 101 16.84 13.02 15.34
C LEU A 101 15.47 13.52 15.80
N ALA A 102 14.53 13.75 14.87
CA ALA A 102 13.16 14.15 15.19
C ALA A 102 12.42 13.09 16.01
N VAL A 103 12.62 11.80 15.67
CA VAL A 103 12.06 10.68 16.46
C VAL A 103 12.66 10.65 17.86
N CYS A 104 13.98 10.82 18.00
CA CYS A 104 14.65 10.86 19.31
C CYS A 104 14.18 12.06 20.16
N ALA A 105 13.95 13.23 19.55
CA ALA A 105 13.42 14.41 20.23
C ALA A 105 12.01 14.15 20.77
N HIS A 106 11.16 13.51 19.97
CA HIS A 106 9.82 13.11 20.35
C HIS A 106 9.83 12.12 21.54
N LEU A 107 10.60 11.05 21.45
CA LEU A 107 10.72 10.06 22.51
C LEU A 107 11.30 10.63 23.82
N ALA A 108 12.10 11.69 23.72
CA ALA A 108 12.63 12.43 24.86
C ALA A 108 11.69 13.55 25.37
N ASN A 109 10.47 13.65 24.85
CA ASN A 109 9.48 14.70 25.15
C ASN A 109 9.99 16.14 24.96
N ARG A 110 10.91 16.36 24.01
CA ARG A 110 11.46 17.67 23.67
C ARG A 110 10.65 18.35 22.56
N GLU A 111 10.17 17.57 21.61
CA GLU A 111 9.40 18.04 20.45
C GLU A 111 8.41 16.94 20.04
N SER A 112 7.17 17.32 19.75
CA SER A 112 6.15 16.35 19.32
C SER A 112 6.19 16.16 17.81
N LEU A 113 6.13 14.92 17.37
CA LEU A 113 5.93 14.61 15.94
C LEU A 113 4.50 14.97 15.52
N PRO A 114 4.33 15.51 14.31
CA PRO A 114 2.99 15.77 13.78
C PRO A 114 2.24 14.48 13.48
N THR A 115 0.94 14.48 13.75
CA THR A 115 0.04 13.43 13.24
C THR A 115 -0.03 13.52 11.73
N ALA A 116 0.04 12.38 11.07
CA ALA A 116 -0.07 12.32 9.62
C ALA A 116 -1.52 12.56 9.18
N GLU A 117 -1.68 13.41 8.20
CA GLU A 117 -2.96 13.63 7.54
C GLU A 117 -2.94 12.94 6.17
N ALA A 118 -4.05 12.28 5.83
CA ALA A 118 -4.26 11.80 4.48
C ALA A 118 -4.23 12.99 3.52
N GLY A 119 -3.38 12.93 2.51
CA GLY A 119 -3.29 14.00 1.53
C GLY A 119 -4.66 14.30 0.92
N SER A 120 -5.09 15.55 0.96
CA SER A 120 -6.38 16.02 0.43
C SER A 120 -6.41 16.18 -1.10
N SER A 121 -5.54 15.49 -1.82
CA SER A 121 -5.58 15.54 -3.28
C SER A 121 -6.85 14.87 -3.77
N ALA A 122 -7.68 15.64 -4.50
CA ALA A 122 -8.82 15.07 -5.21
C ALA A 122 -8.34 13.88 -6.07
N PRO A 123 -9.07 12.76 -6.08
CA PRO A 123 -8.64 11.59 -6.82
C PRO A 123 -8.41 11.98 -8.29
N HIS A 124 -7.19 11.79 -8.75
CA HIS A 124 -6.87 11.98 -10.17
C HIS A 124 -7.42 10.78 -10.94
N ARG A 125 -8.61 10.96 -11.51
CA ARG A 125 -9.21 9.94 -12.37
C ARG A 125 -8.55 9.99 -13.74
N PRO A 126 -7.85 8.94 -14.18
CA PRO A 126 -7.48 8.82 -15.58
C PRO A 126 -8.77 8.80 -16.42
N PRO A 127 -8.76 9.33 -17.65
CA PRO A 127 -9.93 9.27 -18.52
C PRO A 127 -10.33 7.81 -18.73
N ILE A 128 -11.52 7.44 -18.24
CA ILE A 128 -12.11 6.11 -18.43
C ILE A 128 -12.96 6.17 -19.70
N ALA A 129 -12.72 5.24 -20.62
CA ALA A 129 -13.48 5.13 -21.84
C ALA A 129 -14.95 4.79 -21.54
N ASP A 130 -15.88 5.58 -22.08
CA ASP A 130 -17.32 5.42 -21.86
C ASP A 130 -17.89 4.30 -22.74
N LEU A 131 -18.83 3.50 -22.19
CA LEU A 131 -19.56 2.49 -22.94
C LEU A 131 -20.46 3.11 -24.01
N ALA A 132 -20.90 4.36 -23.85
CA ALA A 132 -21.66 5.10 -24.84
C ALA A 132 -20.92 5.28 -26.18
N GLU A 133 -19.59 5.33 -26.17
CA GLU A 133 -18.76 5.45 -27.38
C GLU A 133 -18.82 4.19 -28.26
N VAL A 134 -19.22 3.05 -27.72
CA VAL A 134 -19.31 1.79 -28.47
C VAL A 134 -20.53 1.83 -29.37
N ARG A 135 -20.32 1.77 -30.65
CA ARG A 135 -21.42 1.72 -31.63
C ARG A 135 -21.93 0.29 -31.81
N GLY A 136 -23.23 0.12 -31.80
CA GLY A 136 -23.89 -1.19 -31.90
C GLY A 136 -23.65 -2.05 -30.64
N GLN A 137 -23.54 -3.35 -30.84
CA GLN A 137 -23.24 -4.36 -29.79
C GLN A 137 -24.21 -4.31 -28.58
N ALA A 138 -25.52 -4.09 -28.82
CA ALA A 138 -26.51 -3.89 -27.76
C ALA A 138 -26.54 -5.03 -26.72
N GLN A 139 -26.40 -6.28 -27.14
CA GLN A 139 -26.39 -7.44 -26.26
C GLN A 139 -25.14 -7.40 -25.35
N ALA A 140 -23.95 -7.17 -25.91
CA ALA A 140 -22.72 -7.10 -25.14
C ALA A 140 -22.75 -5.93 -24.13
N LYS A 141 -23.25 -4.76 -24.52
CA LYS A 141 -23.46 -3.64 -23.61
C LYS A 141 -24.37 -4.01 -22.45
N ARG A 142 -25.53 -4.63 -22.74
CA ARG A 142 -26.47 -5.05 -21.70
C ARG A 142 -25.86 -6.08 -20.73
N VAL A 143 -25.08 -7.01 -21.24
CA VAL A 143 -24.37 -7.99 -20.39
C VAL A 143 -23.34 -7.30 -19.50
N LEU A 144 -22.60 -6.29 -20.00
CA LEU A 144 -21.65 -5.51 -19.20
C LEU A 144 -22.36 -4.73 -18.08
N GLU A 145 -23.51 -4.10 -18.36
CA GLU A 145 -24.32 -3.41 -17.36
C GLU A 145 -24.77 -4.36 -16.22
N ILE A 146 -25.26 -5.55 -16.59
CA ILE A 146 -25.68 -6.57 -15.62
C ILE A 146 -24.47 -7.07 -14.80
N ALA A 147 -23.34 -7.34 -15.46
CA ALA A 147 -22.11 -7.78 -14.79
C ALA A 147 -21.58 -6.72 -13.82
N ALA A 148 -21.60 -5.44 -14.21
CA ALA A 148 -21.22 -4.34 -13.35
C ALA A 148 -22.14 -4.20 -12.13
N ALA A 149 -23.45 -4.24 -12.34
CA ALA A 149 -24.43 -4.08 -11.28
C ALA A 149 -24.42 -5.23 -10.26
N GLY A 150 -24.15 -6.46 -10.72
CA GLY A 150 -24.13 -7.66 -9.87
C GLY A 150 -22.72 -8.10 -9.45
N SER A 151 -21.67 -7.37 -9.80
CA SER A 151 -20.28 -7.79 -9.59
C SER A 151 -19.99 -9.20 -10.13
N HIS A 152 -20.55 -9.51 -11.31
CA HIS A 152 -20.40 -10.81 -11.92
C HIS A 152 -19.14 -10.94 -12.77
N SER A 153 -18.52 -12.11 -12.76
CA SER A 153 -17.47 -12.47 -13.71
C SER A 153 -18.06 -12.66 -15.10
N LEU A 154 -17.35 -12.20 -16.13
CA LEU A 154 -17.78 -12.27 -17.51
C LEU A 154 -16.73 -12.96 -18.38
N LEU A 155 -17.17 -13.95 -19.17
CA LEU A 155 -16.36 -14.59 -20.19
C LEU A 155 -16.81 -14.08 -21.58
N MET A 156 -15.87 -13.46 -22.30
CA MET A 156 -16.10 -13.00 -23.68
C MET A 156 -15.35 -13.89 -24.68
N VAL A 157 -16.11 -14.55 -25.53
CA VAL A 157 -15.59 -15.42 -26.60
C VAL A 157 -15.91 -14.82 -27.96
N GLY A 158 -14.96 -14.86 -28.89
CA GLY A 158 -15.16 -14.32 -30.24
C GLY A 158 -13.84 -14.19 -31.00
N LEU A 159 -13.96 -13.91 -32.30
CA LEU A 159 -12.81 -13.75 -33.21
C LEU A 159 -11.89 -12.58 -32.78
N PRO A 160 -10.61 -12.61 -33.17
CA PRO A 160 -9.74 -11.45 -33.07
C PRO A 160 -10.39 -10.22 -33.73
N GLY A 161 -10.25 -9.04 -33.15
CA GLY A 161 -10.82 -7.80 -33.67
C GLY A 161 -12.32 -7.57 -33.35
N SER A 162 -13.02 -8.50 -32.69
CA SER A 162 -14.45 -8.34 -32.35
C SER A 162 -14.73 -7.35 -31.20
N GLY A 163 -13.72 -6.67 -30.68
CA GLY A 163 -13.89 -5.60 -29.67
C GLY A 163 -13.92 -6.08 -28.22
N LYS A 164 -13.54 -7.33 -27.90
CA LYS A 164 -13.58 -7.88 -26.54
C LYS A 164 -12.78 -7.03 -25.52
N SER A 165 -11.53 -6.73 -25.82
CA SER A 165 -10.67 -5.91 -24.94
C SER A 165 -11.17 -4.48 -24.81
N MET A 166 -11.74 -3.92 -25.88
CA MET A 166 -12.37 -2.61 -25.87
C MET A 166 -13.59 -2.57 -24.93
N LEU A 167 -14.42 -3.60 -24.95
CA LEU A 167 -15.57 -3.73 -24.06
C LEU A 167 -15.13 -3.97 -22.60
N ALA A 168 -14.13 -4.83 -22.38
CA ALA A 168 -13.59 -5.10 -21.04
C ALA A 168 -13.07 -3.82 -20.36
N ALA A 169 -12.34 -2.97 -21.08
CA ALA A 169 -11.85 -1.71 -20.55
C ALA A 169 -12.97 -0.75 -20.11
N ARG A 170 -14.16 -0.82 -20.75
CA ARG A 170 -15.31 0.02 -20.42
C ARG A 170 -16.13 -0.48 -19.22
N LEU A 171 -15.91 -1.73 -18.80
CA LEU A 171 -16.56 -2.26 -17.60
C LEU A 171 -16.19 -1.44 -16.35
N LEU A 172 -14.95 -0.96 -16.28
CA LEU A 172 -14.49 -0.11 -15.17
C LEU A 172 -15.33 1.17 -15.02
N GLY A 173 -15.73 1.79 -16.14
CA GLY A 173 -16.57 3.00 -16.13
C GLY A 173 -18.02 2.78 -15.69
N LEU A 174 -18.48 1.54 -15.66
CA LEU A 174 -19.83 1.18 -15.20
C LEU A 174 -19.87 0.85 -13.70
N MET A 175 -18.73 0.59 -13.07
CA MET A 175 -18.67 0.18 -11.67
C MET A 175 -18.54 1.40 -10.75
N PRO A 176 -19.19 1.39 -9.58
CA PRO A 176 -19.00 2.44 -8.59
C PRO A 176 -17.57 2.41 -8.02
N ASP A 177 -17.14 3.53 -7.45
CA ASP A 177 -15.91 3.59 -6.68
C ASP A 177 -15.95 2.57 -5.53
N LEU A 178 -14.77 2.26 -5.01
CA LEU A 178 -14.64 1.39 -3.84
C LEU A 178 -15.16 2.13 -2.59
N ASP A 179 -15.86 1.42 -1.73
CA ASP A 179 -16.07 1.88 -0.36
C ASP A 179 -14.75 1.91 0.43
N SER A 180 -14.75 2.52 1.59
CA SER A 180 -13.52 2.72 2.38
C SER A 180 -12.81 1.39 2.70
N ALA A 181 -13.54 0.35 3.07
CA ALA A 181 -12.96 -0.94 3.44
C ALA A 181 -12.33 -1.67 2.24
N ALA A 182 -13.04 -1.69 1.11
CA ALA A 182 -12.54 -2.27 -0.14
C ALA A 182 -11.34 -1.47 -0.68
N ALA A 183 -11.38 -0.12 -0.58
CA ALA A 183 -10.28 0.75 -0.98
C ALA A 183 -9.02 0.48 -0.15
N GLN A 184 -9.14 0.38 1.17
CA GLN A 184 -8.02 0.04 2.07
C GLN A 184 -7.44 -1.35 1.76
N SER A 185 -8.30 -2.34 1.55
CA SER A 185 -7.87 -3.70 1.21
C SER A 185 -7.10 -3.75 -0.12
N SER A 186 -7.60 -3.08 -1.15
CA SER A 186 -6.93 -2.97 -2.45
C SER A 186 -5.61 -2.20 -2.35
N ALA A 187 -5.63 -1.04 -1.68
CA ALA A 187 -4.46 -0.21 -1.48
C ALA A 187 -3.36 -0.94 -0.70
N ALA A 188 -3.70 -1.76 0.29
CA ALA A 188 -2.73 -2.55 1.04
C ALA A 188 -1.93 -3.50 0.15
N VAL A 189 -2.60 -4.19 -0.78
CA VAL A 189 -1.93 -5.09 -1.73
C VAL A 189 -0.99 -4.32 -2.66
N LEU A 190 -1.45 -3.18 -3.19
CA LEU A 190 -0.64 -2.33 -4.08
C LEU A 190 0.55 -1.69 -3.35
N SER A 191 0.37 -1.27 -2.09
CA SER A 191 1.39 -0.72 -1.21
C SER A 191 2.55 -1.69 -1.00
N LEU A 192 2.28 -2.98 -0.76
CA LEU A 192 3.30 -4.02 -0.57
C LEU A 192 4.27 -4.13 -1.74
N VAL A 193 3.81 -3.89 -2.97
CA VAL A 193 4.66 -3.93 -4.18
C VAL A 193 5.16 -2.56 -4.61
N GLY A 194 4.78 -1.48 -3.92
CA GLY A 194 5.16 -0.11 -4.26
C GLY A 194 4.48 0.41 -5.53
N GLN A 195 3.28 -0.07 -5.84
CA GLN A 195 2.46 0.37 -6.97
C GLN A 195 1.25 1.21 -6.52
N PHE A 196 1.09 1.43 -5.24
CA PHE A 196 0.02 2.26 -4.72
C PHE A 196 0.26 3.74 -5.04
N GLN A 197 -0.80 4.42 -5.42
CA GLN A 197 -0.84 5.86 -5.66
C GLN A 197 -1.98 6.45 -4.82
N PRO A 198 -1.71 7.38 -3.89
CA PRO A 198 -2.73 7.95 -3.01
C PRO A 198 -3.92 8.57 -3.75
N GLU A 199 -3.66 9.15 -4.92
CA GLU A 199 -4.68 9.76 -5.79
C GLU A 199 -5.66 8.74 -6.38
N ALA A 200 -5.29 7.45 -6.37
CA ALA A 200 -6.11 6.35 -6.87
C ALA A 200 -6.78 5.55 -5.75
N PHE A 201 -6.78 6.02 -4.50
CA PHE A 201 -7.21 5.26 -3.31
C PHE A 201 -8.61 4.64 -3.43
N ALA A 202 -9.59 5.37 -3.94
CA ALA A 202 -10.97 4.88 -4.08
C ALA A 202 -11.24 4.25 -5.46
N LEU A 203 -10.28 4.26 -6.37
CA LEU A 203 -10.45 3.75 -7.72
C LEU A 203 -10.23 2.23 -7.77
N ARG A 204 -11.07 1.56 -8.57
CA ARG A 204 -10.89 0.13 -8.83
C ARG A 204 -9.64 -0.11 -9.68
N PRO A 205 -8.73 -1.00 -9.28
CA PRO A 205 -7.61 -1.39 -10.12
C PRO A 205 -8.09 -2.11 -11.38
N TYR A 206 -7.55 -1.72 -12.52
CA TYR A 206 -7.75 -2.42 -13.78
C TYR A 206 -6.44 -3.07 -14.22
N ARG A 207 -6.47 -4.40 -14.40
CA ARG A 207 -5.28 -5.19 -14.79
C ARG A 207 -5.55 -5.89 -16.10
N GLN A 208 -4.61 -5.77 -17.02
CA GLN A 208 -4.69 -6.41 -18.33
C GLN A 208 -3.42 -7.23 -18.57
N PRO A 209 -3.32 -8.45 -18.02
CA PRO A 209 -2.16 -9.29 -18.22
C PRO A 209 -2.00 -9.62 -19.70
N HIS A 210 -0.74 -9.65 -20.16
CA HIS A 210 -0.45 -10.08 -21.52
C HIS A 210 -0.80 -11.56 -21.69
N HIS A 211 -1.27 -11.97 -22.86
CA HIS A 211 -1.66 -13.37 -23.12
C HIS A 211 -0.50 -14.37 -22.97
N THR A 212 0.76 -13.93 -22.96
CA THR A 212 1.95 -14.74 -22.69
C THR A 212 2.39 -14.72 -21.23
N ALA A 213 1.60 -14.11 -20.32
CA ALA A 213 1.95 -14.07 -18.92
C ALA A 213 2.07 -15.47 -18.33
N SER A 214 3.15 -15.74 -17.60
CA SER A 214 3.36 -17.02 -16.94
C SER A 214 2.36 -17.24 -15.80
N ALA A 215 2.13 -18.49 -15.39
CA ALA A 215 1.30 -18.80 -14.22
C ALA A 215 1.78 -18.08 -12.96
N VAL A 216 3.08 -17.95 -12.76
CA VAL A 216 3.67 -17.21 -11.63
C VAL A 216 3.37 -15.70 -11.72
N ALA A 217 3.37 -15.13 -12.92
CA ALA A 217 2.99 -13.72 -13.09
C ALA A 217 1.51 -13.49 -12.77
N LEU A 218 0.64 -14.46 -13.09
CA LEU A 218 -0.81 -14.35 -12.81
C LEU A 218 -1.14 -14.61 -11.35
N VAL A 219 -0.70 -15.73 -10.77
CA VAL A 219 -1.08 -16.16 -9.42
C VAL A 219 -0.16 -15.55 -8.36
N GLY A 220 1.06 -15.23 -8.72
CA GLY A 220 2.09 -14.82 -7.79
C GLY A 220 3.03 -15.97 -7.42
N GLY A 221 4.06 -15.67 -6.65
CA GLY A 221 5.08 -16.63 -6.24
C GLY A 221 6.49 -16.05 -6.29
N GLY A 222 7.47 -16.91 -6.39
CA GLY A 222 8.88 -16.54 -6.39
C GLY A 222 9.52 -16.57 -4.99
N ASN A 223 10.80 -16.25 -4.94
CA ASN A 223 11.55 -16.14 -3.69
C ASN A 223 12.34 -14.81 -3.66
N PRO A 224 11.92 -13.81 -2.85
CA PRO A 224 10.74 -13.81 -1.96
C PRO A 224 9.40 -13.82 -2.73
N PRO A 225 8.32 -14.32 -2.10
CA PRO A 225 6.99 -14.33 -2.71
C PRO A 225 6.53 -12.91 -3.08
N ARG A 226 5.91 -12.79 -4.27
CA ARG A 226 5.29 -11.52 -4.72
C ARG A 226 3.87 -11.79 -5.19
N PRO A 227 2.92 -10.86 -4.97
CA PRO A 227 1.59 -10.98 -5.51
C PRO A 227 1.62 -10.95 -7.04
N GLY A 228 0.80 -11.79 -7.67
CA GLY A 228 0.58 -11.77 -9.11
C GLY A 228 -0.56 -10.84 -9.51
N GLU A 229 -0.85 -10.79 -10.82
CA GLU A 229 -1.86 -9.91 -11.41
C GLU A 229 -3.25 -10.12 -10.80
N ILE A 230 -3.62 -11.36 -10.44
CA ILE A 230 -4.90 -11.66 -9.76
C ILE A 230 -4.97 -10.95 -8.40
N SER A 231 -3.91 -11.01 -7.61
CA SER A 231 -3.86 -10.32 -6.32
C SER A 231 -3.83 -8.79 -6.50
N LEU A 232 -3.12 -8.29 -7.52
CA LEU A 232 -3.05 -6.86 -7.82
C LEU A 232 -4.37 -6.29 -8.37
N ALA A 233 -5.25 -7.16 -8.90
CA ALA A 233 -6.61 -6.81 -9.31
C ALA A 233 -7.63 -6.89 -8.15
N HIS A 234 -7.18 -7.04 -6.90
CA HIS A 234 -8.08 -7.16 -5.74
C HIS A 234 -9.08 -6.00 -5.68
N GLN A 235 -10.38 -6.32 -5.56
CA GLN A 235 -11.51 -5.37 -5.62
C GLN A 235 -11.68 -4.66 -6.98
N GLY A 236 -10.95 -5.09 -8.01
CA GLY A 236 -10.94 -4.49 -9.36
C GLY A 236 -11.32 -5.47 -10.46
N ILE A 237 -10.77 -5.25 -11.64
CA ILE A 237 -11.01 -6.02 -12.86
C ILE A 237 -9.68 -6.49 -13.43
#